data_9fc3ad32f8933a8e0d76bdab2ce3c4ec
#
_entry.id   9fc3ad32f8933a8e0d76bdab2ce3c4ec
#
_cell.length_a   1.000
_cell.length_b   1.000
_cell.length_c   1.000
_cell.angle_alpha   90.00
_cell.angle_beta   90.00
_cell.angle_gamma   90.00
#
_symmetry.space_group_name_H-M   'P 1'
#
loop_
_entity.id
_entity.type
_entity.pdbx_description
1 polymer ?
#
loop_
_entity_poly.entity_id
_entity_poly.type
_entity_poly.pdbx_seq_one_letter_code
_entity_poly.pdbx_strand_id
1 'polypeptide(L)'
;YEIRPKVYALKNEDLLRDFDRLQASDHFYYMCTKLFSDGAIHQYFTPYDTPYEAFINYMNVLSDFIVRVDVEYAKAQQKAEKNKAETGENKAVEKAKEPKAKTAVKKSTAKSGGKK
;
A
#
# COMPACT_ATOMS: atom_id res chain seq x y z
N TYR A 1 6.59 -9.19 -12.03
CA TYR A 1 5.64 -8.11 -12.38
C TYR A 1 4.46 -7.97 -11.41
N GLU A 2 4.05 -9.02 -10.71
CA GLU A 2 2.89 -9.01 -9.80
C GLU A 2 3.13 -8.23 -8.49
N ILE A 3 4.37 -8.15 -8.03
CA ILE A 3 4.73 -7.49 -6.77
C ILE A 3 4.71 -5.97 -6.89
N ARG A 4 5.09 -5.44 -8.04
CA ARG A 4 5.20 -4.00 -8.26
C ARG A 4 3.95 -3.22 -7.83
N PRO A 5 2.72 -3.55 -8.26
CA PRO A 5 1.53 -2.84 -7.85
C PRO A 5 1.28 -2.91 -6.33
N LYS A 6 1.63 -4.03 -5.67
CA LYS A 6 1.49 -4.17 -4.22
C LYS A 6 2.43 -3.24 -3.46
N VAL A 7 3.71 -3.16 -3.88
CA VAL A 7 4.71 -2.28 -3.27
C VAL A 7 4.29 -0.81 -3.37
N TYR A 8 3.83 -0.37 -4.55
CA TYR A 8 3.37 1.00 -4.73
C TYR A 8 2.06 1.31 -3.98
N ALA A 9 1.17 0.33 -3.84
CA ALA A 9 -0.07 0.48 -3.08
C ALA A 9 0.17 0.65 -1.57
N LEU A 10 1.21 0.00 -1.04
CA LEU A 10 1.57 0.08 0.38
C LEU A 10 2.15 1.43 0.79
N LYS A 11 2.72 2.20 -0.15
CA LYS A 11 3.37 3.50 0.11
C LYS A 11 4.38 3.47 1.26
N ASN A 12 5.03 2.34 1.47
CA ASN A 12 6.06 2.16 2.47
C ASN A 12 7.43 2.48 1.86
N GLU A 13 8.10 3.51 2.34
CA GLU A 13 9.37 3.99 1.80
C GLU A 13 10.49 2.94 1.90
N ASP A 14 10.51 2.16 2.98
CA ASP A 14 11.50 1.10 3.15
C ASP A 14 11.33 -0.01 2.11
N LEU A 15 10.08 -0.43 1.86
CA LEU A 15 9.79 -1.43 0.82
C LEU A 15 10.07 -0.90 -0.58
N LEU A 16 9.80 0.37 -0.85
CA LEU A 16 10.12 1.00 -2.14
C LEU A 16 11.64 1.03 -2.36
N ARG A 17 12.40 1.44 -1.35
CA ARG A 17 13.86 1.47 -1.42
C ARG A 17 14.46 0.07 -1.63
N ASP A 18 13.95 -0.94 -0.92
CA ASP A 18 14.42 -2.31 -1.08
C ASP A 18 14.05 -2.85 -2.47
N PHE A 19 12.86 -2.51 -2.98
CA PHE A 19 12.43 -2.85 -4.34
C PHE A 19 13.36 -2.26 -5.40
N ASP A 20 13.73 -0.98 -5.28
CA ASP A 20 14.63 -0.31 -6.21
C ASP A 20 16.05 -0.92 -6.17
N ARG A 21 16.54 -1.25 -4.98
CA ARG A 21 17.84 -1.93 -4.82
C ARG A 21 17.86 -3.31 -5.48
N LEU A 22 16.78 -4.08 -5.36
CA LEU A 22 16.66 -5.40 -6.00
C LEU A 22 16.63 -5.33 -7.53
N GLN A 23 16.34 -4.17 -8.12
CA GLN A 23 16.34 -3.96 -9.57
C GLN A 23 17.70 -3.49 -10.10
N ALA A 24 18.69 -3.29 -9.24
CA ALA A 24 20.04 -2.89 -9.68
C ALA A 24 20.63 -3.93 -10.63
N SER A 25 21.20 -3.47 -11.74
CA SER A 25 21.80 -4.31 -12.77
C SER A 25 23.02 -5.11 -12.28
N ASP A 26 23.66 -4.64 -11.22
CA ASP A 26 24.84 -5.27 -10.62
C ASP A 26 24.55 -6.69 -10.14
N HIS A 27 23.34 -6.96 -9.63
CA HIS A 27 22.95 -8.32 -9.23
C HIS A 27 23.00 -9.29 -10.40
N PHE A 28 22.51 -8.88 -11.58
CA PHE A 28 22.52 -9.70 -12.80
C PHE A 28 23.94 -9.86 -13.33
N TYR A 29 24.77 -8.84 -13.17
CA TYR A 29 26.17 -8.87 -13.52
C TYR A 29 26.93 -9.90 -12.71
N TYR A 30 26.76 -9.93 -11.38
CA TYR A 30 27.42 -10.90 -10.50
C TYR A 30 26.97 -12.36 -10.73
N MET A 31 25.77 -12.57 -11.23
CA MET A 31 25.24 -13.90 -11.55
C MET A 31 25.64 -14.39 -12.94
N CYS A 32 26.28 -13.56 -13.76
CA CYS A 32 26.63 -13.91 -15.14
C CYS A 32 27.81 -14.87 -15.19
N THR A 33 27.59 -16.07 -15.75
CA THR A 33 28.65 -17.10 -15.89
C THR A 33 29.62 -16.81 -17.01
N LYS A 34 29.28 -15.99 -18.00
CA LYS A 34 30.14 -15.61 -19.12
C LYS A 34 31.39 -14.83 -18.70
N LEU A 35 31.29 -14.09 -17.60
CA LEU A 35 32.37 -13.24 -17.12
C LEU A 35 33.57 -14.02 -16.58
N PHE A 36 33.38 -15.29 -16.19
CA PHE A 36 34.48 -16.17 -15.78
C PHE A 36 35.36 -16.61 -16.95
N SER A 37 34.85 -16.54 -18.19
CA SER A 37 35.60 -16.88 -19.39
C SER A 37 36.47 -15.73 -19.91
N ASP A 38 36.13 -14.48 -19.59
CA ASP A 38 36.73 -13.27 -20.17
C ASP A 38 37.90 -12.67 -19.34
N GLY A 39 38.32 -13.35 -18.28
CA GLY A 39 39.52 -12.98 -17.55
C GLY A 39 39.34 -12.31 -16.19
N ALA A 40 40.45 -12.15 -15.48
CA ALA A 40 40.53 -11.79 -14.07
C ALA A 40 39.99 -10.39 -13.69
N ILE A 41 39.68 -9.53 -14.65
CA ILE A 41 39.22 -8.15 -14.38
C ILE A 41 37.87 -8.13 -13.65
N HIS A 42 36.99 -9.07 -13.97
CA HIS A 42 35.65 -9.13 -13.37
C HIS A 42 35.64 -9.72 -11.96
N GLN A 43 36.65 -10.50 -11.57
CA GLN A 43 36.80 -11.03 -10.22
C GLN A 43 37.08 -9.93 -9.17
N TYR A 44 37.68 -8.83 -9.58
CA TYR A 44 38.01 -7.74 -8.66
C TYR A 44 36.79 -6.93 -8.20
N PHE A 45 35.68 -6.94 -8.96
CA PHE A 45 34.51 -6.14 -8.69
C PHE A 45 33.33 -6.92 -8.07
N THR A 46 33.41 -8.25 -8.04
CA THR A 46 32.38 -9.07 -7.43
C THR A 46 32.71 -9.37 -5.97
N PRO A 47 31.75 -9.17 -5.05
CA PRO A 47 31.93 -9.54 -3.65
C PRO A 47 31.72 -11.04 -3.39
N TYR A 48 31.42 -11.82 -4.43
CA TYR A 48 31.11 -13.24 -4.35
C TYR A 48 32.20 -14.07 -4.99
N ASP A 49 32.52 -15.23 -4.41
CA ASP A 49 33.52 -16.14 -4.94
C ASP A 49 33.05 -16.85 -6.22
N THR A 50 31.76 -17.06 -6.35
CA THR A 50 31.15 -17.71 -7.51
C THR A 50 29.85 -17.05 -7.95
N PRO A 51 29.48 -17.09 -9.26
CA PRO A 51 28.19 -16.63 -9.74
C PRO A 51 27.00 -17.40 -9.12
N TYR A 52 27.20 -18.65 -8.73
CA TYR A 52 26.22 -19.46 -8.02
C TYR A 52 25.88 -18.89 -6.66
N GLU A 53 26.90 -18.46 -5.92
CA GLU A 53 26.73 -17.86 -4.61
C GLU A 53 25.97 -16.52 -4.72
N ALA A 54 26.31 -15.70 -5.70
CA ALA A 54 25.58 -14.49 -6.02
C ALA A 54 24.10 -14.78 -6.33
N PHE A 55 23.83 -15.81 -7.12
CA PHE A 55 22.47 -16.23 -7.47
C PHE A 55 21.68 -16.70 -6.24
N ILE A 56 22.26 -17.56 -5.40
CA ILE A 56 21.61 -18.07 -4.19
C ILE A 56 21.26 -16.91 -3.25
N ASN A 57 22.19 -16.01 -2.99
CA ASN A 57 21.99 -14.86 -2.13
C ASN A 57 20.91 -13.93 -2.67
N TYR A 58 20.95 -13.63 -3.97
CA TYR A 58 19.90 -12.81 -4.60
C TYR A 58 18.52 -13.44 -4.50
N MET A 59 18.40 -14.74 -4.77
CA MET A 59 17.12 -15.46 -4.70
C MET A 59 16.57 -15.53 -3.27
N ASN A 60 17.44 -15.68 -2.27
CA ASN A 60 17.03 -15.68 -0.86
C ASN A 60 16.48 -14.31 -0.46
N VAL A 61 17.17 -13.23 -0.79
CA VAL A 61 16.72 -11.87 -0.50
C VAL A 61 15.44 -11.53 -1.25
N LEU A 62 15.34 -11.91 -2.52
CA LEU A 62 14.14 -11.71 -3.33
C LEU A 62 12.95 -12.47 -2.74
N SER A 63 13.13 -13.72 -2.32
CA SER A 63 12.07 -14.53 -1.71
C SER A 63 11.58 -13.94 -0.39
N ASP A 64 12.49 -13.50 0.48
CA ASP A 64 12.14 -12.80 1.71
C ASP A 64 11.39 -11.50 1.44
N PHE A 65 11.83 -10.73 0.47
CA PHE A 65 11.16 -9.49 0.07
C PHE A 65 9.73 -9.75 -0.41
N ILE A 66 9.51 -10.77 -1.23
CA ILE A 66 8.17 -11.17 -1.70
C ILE A 66 7.25 -11.48 -0.53
N VAL A 67 7.71 -12.30 0.42
CA VAL A 67 6.93 -12.68 1.61
C VAL A 67 6.59 -11.45 2.46
N ARG A 68 7.55 -10.55 2.68
CA ARG A 68 7.32 -9.30 3.43
C ARG A 68 6.26 -8.43 2.78
N VAL A 69 6.32 -8.24 1.47
CA VAL A 69 5.34 -7.45 0.70
C VAL A 69 3.95 -8.07 0.80
N ASP A 70 3.83 -9.39 0.65
CA ASP A 70 2.53 -10.07 0.71
C ASP A 70 1.91 -9.98 2.11
N VAL A 71 2.69 -10.13 3.17
CA VAL A 71 2.24 -9.98 4.56
C VAL A 71 1.76 -8.54 4.84
N GLU A 72 2.53 -7.54 4.44
CA GLU A 72 2.16 -6.14 4.66
C GLU A 72 0.92 -5.74 3.82
N TYR A 73 0.80 -6.26 2.62
CA TYR A 73 -0.35 -6.03 1.76
C TYR A 73 -1.63 -6.66 2.34
N ALA A 74 -1.55 -7.88 2.85
CA ALA A 74 -2.66 -8.54 3.54
C ALA A 74 -3.10 -7.77 4.80
N LYS A 75 -2.16 -7.29 5.62
CA LYS A 75 -2.45 -6.45 6.78
C LYS A 75 -3.14 -5.13 6.41
N ALA A 76 -2.70 -4.50 5.33
CA ALA A 76 -3.28 -3.26 4.84
C ALA A 76 -4.74 -3.46 4.36
N GLN A 77 -5.03 -4.57 3.67
CA GLN A 77 -6.38 -4.92 3.26
C GLN A 77 -7.30 -5.16 4.46
N GLN A 78 -6.87 -5.92 5.46
CA GLN A 78 -7.65 -6.17 6.68
C GLN A 78 -7.97 -4.87 7.45
N LYS A 79 -7.02 -3.93 7.52
CA LYS A 79 -7.27 -2.62 8.13
C LYS A 79 -8.30 -1.80 7.34
N ALA A 80 -8.24 -1.85 6.00
CA ALA A 80 -9.18 -1.14 5.15
C ALA A 80 -10.61 -1.69 5.29
N GLU A 81 -10.76 -3.02 5.42
CA GLU A 81 -12.06 -3.66 5.65
C GLU A 81 -12.64 -3.33 7.03
N LYS A 82 -11.83 -3.34 8.09
CA LYS A 82 -12.26 -2.95 9.45
C LYS A 82 -12.73 -1.49 9.50
N ASN A 83 -11.97 -0.58 8.90
CA ASN A 83 -12.36 0.83 8.84
C ASN A 83 -13.66 1.07 8.03
N LYS A 84 -13.90 0.25 6.99
CA LYS A 84 -15.15 0.29 6.23
C LYS A 84 -16.35 -0.19 7.04
N ALA A 85 -16.16 -1.22 7.88
CA ALA A 85 -17.20 -1.75 8.76
C ALA A 85 -17.57 -0.71 9.85
N GLU A 86 -16.60 -0.09 10.51
CA GLU A 86 -16.82 0.94 11.53
C GLU A 86 -17.46 2.22 10.96
N THR A 87 -17.09 2.63 9.73
CA THR A 87 -17.70 3.80 9.07
C THR A 87 -19.14 3.51 8.62
N GLY A 88 -19.46 2.26 8.29
CA GLY A 88 -20.81 1.79 7.95
C GLY A 88 -21.75 1.83 9.15
N GLU A 89 -21.31 1.43 10.34
CA GLU A 89 -22.12 1.47 11.56
C GLU A 89 -22.37 2.91 12.05
N ASN A 90 -21.38 3.78 12.01
CA ASN A 90 -21.56 5.18 12.39
C ASN A 90 -22.55 5.93 11.48
N LYS A 91 -22.59 5.61 10.18
CA LYS A 91 -23.53 6.22 9.24
C LYS A 91 -24.98 5.72 9.43
N ALA A 92 -25.13 4.48 9.92
CA ALA A 92 -26.45 3.92 10.24
C ALA A 92 -27.00 4.52 11.54
N VAL A 93 -26.17 4.80 12.54
CA VAL A 93 -26.55 5.42 13.82
C VAL A 93 -26.89 6.90 13.66
N GLU A 94 -26.19 7.63 12.78
CA GLU A 94 -26.49 9.05 12.52
C GLU A 94 -27.81 9.24 11.75
N LYS A 95 -28.15 8.30 10.87
CA LYS A 95 -29.42 8.31 10.13
C LYS A 95 -30.62 7.92 10.97
N ALA A 96 -30.42 7.26 12.11
CA ALA A 96 -31.46 6.86 13.07
C ALA A 96 -31.75 7.92 14.15
N LYS A 97 -30.99 9.02 14.23
CA LYS A 97 -31.09 10.09 15.21
C LYS A 97 -31.65 11.40 14.66
N GLU A 98 -32.27 11.43 13.48
CA GLU A 98 -33.01 12.60 13.03
C GLU A 98 -34.42 12.58 13.65
N PRO A 99 -34.72 13.43 14.64
CA PRO A 99 -36.04 13.47 15.20
C PRO A 99 -36.99 14.22 14.25
N LYS A 100 -38.06 13.56 13.92
CA LYS A 100 -39.28 14.19 13.40
C LYS A 100 -39.72 15.32 14.33
N ALA A 101 -39.48 16.55 13.97
CA ALA A 101 -40.12 17.69 14.59
C ALA A 101 -40.08 18.87 13.64
N LYS A 102 -41.07 18.96 12.78
CA LYS A 102 -41.62 20.21 12.23
C LYS A 102 -42.96 19.91 11.54
N THR A 103 -43.98 19.78 12.34
CA THR A 103 -45.35 20.06 11.86
C THR A 103 -46.11 20.78 12.97
N ALA A 104 -46.84 21.82 12.55
CA ALA A 104 -47.73 22.72 13.32
C ALA A 104 -46.96 23.88 13.99
N VAL A 105 -47.24 25.12 13.64
CA VAL A 105 -48.53 25.81 13.75
C VAL A 105 -48.57 26.99 12.78
N LYS A 106 -49.53 26.93 11.91
CA LYS A 106 -50.08 28.09 11.23
C LYS A 106 -51.47 28.31 11.82
N LYS A 107 -51.69 29.36 12.54
CA LYS A 107 -53.05 30.00 12.64
C LYS A 107 -52.95 31.32 13.39
N SER A 108 -53.21 32.28 12.62
CA SER A 108 -54.27 33.30 12.84
C SER A 108 -53.91 34.36 13.88
N THR A 109 -53.92 35.59 13.49
CA THR A 109 -55.15 36.35 13.44
C THR A 109 -54.95 37.66 12.68
N ALA A 110 -55.82 37.84 11.75
CA ALA A 110 -56.16 39.14 11.22
C ALA A 110 -56.99 39.89 12.25
N LYS A 111 -56.86 41.16 12.21
CA LYS A 111 -57.98 42.09 12.34
C LYS A 111 -57.68 43.33 13.20
N SER A 112 -57.97 44.37 12.57
CA SER A 112 -58.68 45.56 13.04
C SER A 112 -57.71 46.71 13.31
N GLY A 113 -57.73 47.74 12.58
CA GLY A 113 -58.85 48.62 12.28
C GLY A 113 -58.48 49.97 12.73
N GLY A 114 -58.63 50.92 11.85
CA GLY A 114 -59.41 52.05 12.10
C GLY A 114 -58.69 53.38 12.40
N LYS A 115 -58.84 54.23 11.45
CA LYS A 115 -59.27 55.60 11.63
C LYS A 115 -58.40 56.59 12.43
N LYS A 116 -57.84 57.47 11.85
CA LYS A 116 -58.28 58.81 11.46
C LYS A 116 -57.10 59.52 10.74
#